data_196f657396cf35c5cce6f20bd3907753
#
_entry.id   196f657396cf35c5cce6f20bd3907753
#
_cell.length_a   1.000
_cell.length_b   1.000
_cell.length_c   1.000
_cell.angle_alpha   90.00
_cell.angle_beta   90.00
_cell.angle_gamma   90.00
#
_symmetry.space_group_name_H-M   'P 1'
#
loop_
_entity.id
_entity.type
_entity.pdbx_description
1 polymer ?
#
loop_
_entity_poly.entity_id
_entity_poly.type
_entity_poly.pdbx_seq_one_letter_code
_entity_poly.pdbx_strand_id
1 'polypeptide(L)'
;PAEVPADLQLPAGFREPRICLPGVLAVCGPQAAAAGGEADETMERFCQIGCVSEALNHFPLVVVVDDSDFTARTLNNFLWVVFTRSDPAADVYGVDSFTQQKHWGCRGSLVIDARIKPHHAPPLSEDPQVTQRVDALAARGGPLAKYL
;
A
#
# COMPACT_ATOMS: atom_id res chain seq x y z
N PRO A 1 -0.54 -9.94 14.57
CA PRO A 1 0.59 -10.81 14.29
C PRO A 1 1.85 -10.00 14.02
N ALA A 2 3.01 -10.54 14.37
CA ALA A 2 4.33 -9.98 14.05
C ALA A 2 5.01 -10.74 12.88
N GLU A 3 4.39 -11.83 12.44
CA GLU A 3 4.87 -12.68 11.35
C GLU A 3 3.72 -13.00 10.40
N VAL A 4 4.05 -13.27 9.15
CA VAL A 4 3.07 -13.71 8.15
C VAL A 4 2.73 -15.17 8.44
N PRO A 5 1.45 -15.52 8.69
CA PRO A 5 1.04 -16.91 8.91
C PRO A 5 1.36 -17.79 7.71
N ALA A 6 1.83 -19.01 7.96
CA ALA A 6 2.19 -19.96 6.90
C ALA A 6 0.96 -20.43 6.09
N ASP A 7 -0.21 -20.36 6.67
CA ASP A 7 -1.51 -20.73 6.09
C ASP A 7 -2.24 -19.54 5.45
N LEU A 8 -1.62 -18.35 5.41
CA LEU A 8 -2.20 -17.18 4.77
C LEU A 8 -2.40 -17.42 3.27
N GLN A 9 -3.66 -17.48 2.87
CA GLN A 9 -4.04 -17.57 1.47
C GLN A 9 -4.47 -16.19 0.96
N LEU A 10 -3.85 -15.77 -0.14
CA LEU A 10 -4.19 -14.53 -0.82
C LEU A 10 -5.02 -14.83 -2.08
N PRO A 11 -5.94 -13.94 -2.47
CA PRO A 11 -6.65 -14.04 -3.74
C PRO A 11 -5.70 -14.06 -4.94
N ALA A 12 -6.17 -14.60 -6.07
CA ALA A 12 -5.42 -14.56 -7.34
C ALA A 12 -5.03 -13.12 -7.71
N GLY A 13 -3.76 -12.93 -8.08
CA GLY A 13 -3.19 -11.61 -8.41
C GLY A 13 -2.58 -10.87 -7.22
N PHE A 14 -2.86 -11.32 -5.97
CA PHE A 14 -2.21 -10.76 -4.79
C PHE A 14 -1.04 -11.64 -4.35
N ARG A 15 0.05 -11.01 -3.91
CA ARG A 15 1.31 -11.70 -3.63
C ARG A 15 2.18 -10.95 -2.62
N GLU A 16 3.26 -11.59 -2.19
CA GLU A 16 4.34 -10.99 -1.41
C GLU A 16 3.85 -10.29 -0.14
N PRO A 17 3.15 -11.00 0.77
CA PRO A 17 2.73 -10.41 2.03
C PRO A 17 3.95 -10.04 2.89
N ARG A 18 3.93 -8.85 3.49
CA ARG A 18 4.97 -8.31 4.37
C ARG A 18 4.36 -7.64 5.59
N ILE A 19 4.98 -7.82 6.73
CA ILE A 19 4.60 -7.11 7.96
C ILE A 19 5.23 -5.72 7.94
N CYS A 20 4.43 -4.67 7.98
CA CYS A 20 4.89 -3.29 8.15
C CYS A 20 5.07 -2.95 9.63
N LEU A 21 4.10 -3.32 10.44
CA LEU A 21 4.04 -3.14 11.89
C LEU A 21 3.27 -4.34 12.48
N PRO A 22 3.38 -4.62 13.79
CA PRO A 22 2.54 -5.64 14.42
C PRO A 22 1.05 -5.39 14.13
N GLY A 23 0.38 -6.33 13.47
CA GLY A 23 -1.02 -6.21 13.07
C GLY A 23 -1.27 -5.46 11.76
N VAL A 24 -0.23 -5.02 11.05
CA VAL A 24 -0.33 -4.31 9.75
C VAL A 24 0.37 -5.12 8.66
N LEU A 25 -0.41 -5.57 7.69
CA LEU A 25 0.05 -6.37 6.55
C LEU A 25 0.05 -5.52 5.27
N ALA A 26 1.17 -5.49 4.56
CA ALA A 26 1.23 -5.02 3.16
C ALA A 26 1.18 -6.21 2.21
N VAL A 27 0.43 -6.08 1.11
CA VAL A 27 0.28 -7.09 0.07
C VAL A 27 0.42 -6.44 -1.29
N CYS A 28 1.24 -6.99 -2.18
CA CYS A 28 1.25 -6.55 -3.56
C CYS A 28 -0.07 -6.94 -4.25
N GLY A 29 -0.79 -5.95 -4.78
CA GLY A 29 -1.99 -6.17 -5.60
C GLY A 29 -1.70 -6.21 -7.10
N PRO A 30 -2.68 -6.60 -7.92
CA PRO A 30 -2.61 -6.40 -9.37
C PRO A 30 -2.61 -4.89 -9.68
N GLN A 31 -2.17 -4.53 -10.88
CA GLN A 31 -2.21 -3.13 -11.32
C GLN A 31 -3.64 -2.59 -11.27
N ALA A 32 -3.82 -1.37 -10.75
CA ALA A 32 -5.14 -0.74 -10.70
C ALA A 32 -5.68 -0.49 -12.10
N ALA A 33 -6.99 -0.67 -12.29
CA ALA A 33 -7.65 -0.47 -13.58
C ALA A 33 -7.52 0.97 -14.06
N ALA A 34 -7.50 1.17 -15.38
CA ALA A 34 -7.47 2.51 -15.97
C ALA A 34 -8.75 3.29 -15.64
N ALA A 35 -8.61 4.59 -15.35
CA ALA A 35 -9.74 5.47 -15.12
C ALA A 35 -10.67 5.47 -16.35
N GLY A 36 -11.96 5.18 -16.16
CA GLY A 36 -12.97 5.12 -17.23
C GLY A 36 -13.23 3.72 -17.81
N GLY A 37 -12.57 2.67 -17.28
CA GLY A 37 -12.89 1.26 -17.53
C GLY A 37 -14.07 0.75 -16.67
N GLU A 38 -14.35 -0.55 -16.76
CA GLU A 38 -15.24 -1.23 -15.79
C GLU A 38 -14.73 -0.97 -14.37
N ALA A 39 -15.67 -0.82 -13.42
CA ALA A 39 -15.33 -0.63 -12.02
C ALA A 39 -14.28 -1.66 -11.58
N ASP A 40 -13.22 -1.20 -10.94
CA ASP A 40 -12.19 -2.10 -10.41
C ASP A 40 -12.76 -2.87 -9.21
N GLU A 41 -13.40 -3.99 -9.49
CA GLU A 41 -13.94 -4.89 -8.46
C GLU A 41 -12.85 -5.69 -7.71
N THR A 42 -11.59 -5.40 -7.99
CA THR A 42 -10.45 -6.15 -7.42
C THR A 42 -10.46 -6.09 -5.90
N MET A 43 -10.75 -4.93 -5.33
CA MET A 43 -10.74 -4.72 -3.89
C MET A 43 -11.96 -5.35 -3.21
N GLU A 44 -13.13 -5.29 -3.84
CA GLU A 44 -14.33 -5.98 -3.38
C GLU A 44 -14.13 -7.50 -3.36
N ARG A 45 -13.53 -8.06 -4.40
CA ARG A 45 -13.18 -9.49 -4.45
C ARG A 45 -12.15 -9.86 -3.37
N PHE A 46 -11.17 -9.00 -3.13
CA PHE A 46 -10.21 -9.20 -2.03
C PHE A 46 -10.94 -9.30 -0.69
N CYS A 47 -11.84 -8.35 -0.41
CA CYS A 47 -12.61 -8.34 0.83
C CYS A 47 -13.57 -9.53 0.96
N GLN A 48 -14.18 -9.99 -0.16
CA GLN A 48 -15.05 -11.18 -0.16
C GLN A 48 -14.28 -12.45 0.22
N ILE A 49 -13.07 -12.65 -0.32
CA ILE A 49 -12.22 -13.78 0.04
C ILE A 49 -11.72 -13.64 1.48
N GLY A 50 -11.42 -12.43 1.92
CA GLY A 50 -11.08 -12.11 3.30
C GLY A 50 -12.15 -12.58 4.31
N CYS A 51 -13.44 -12.60 3.94
CA CYS A 51 -14.51 -13.07 4.81
C CYS A 51 -14.34 -14.55 5.23
N VAL A 52 -13.66 -15.38 4.44
CA VAL A 52 -13.43 -16.80 4.72
C VAL A 52 -11.98 -17.10 5.15
N SER A 53 -11.11 -16.12 5.13
CA SER A 53 -9.70 -16.26 5.54
C SER A 53 -9.50 -15.80 6.98
N GLU A 54 -9.51 -16.74 7.92
CA GLU A 54 -9.23 -16.42 9.32
C GLU A 54 -7.83 -15.82 9.50
N ALA A 55 -6.83 -16.35 8.81
CA ALA A 55 -5.45 -15.87 8.86
C ALA A 55 -5.31 -14.39 8.44
N LEU A 56 -6.08 -13.93 7.44
CA LEU A 56 -6.09 -12.53 7.02
C LEU A 56 -6.71 -11.64 8.08
N ASN A 57 -7.80 -12.07 8.71
CA ASN A 57 -8.54 -11.29 9.71
C ASN A 57 -7.79 -11.14 11.04
N HIS A 58 -6.69 -11.83 11.24
CA HIS A 58 -5.77 -11.56 12.35
C HIS A 58 -5.01 -10.23 12.19
N PHE A 59 -5.04 -9.61 11.00
CA PHE A 59 -4.46 -8.28 10.75
C PHE A 59 -5.56 -7.22 10.79
N PRO A 60 -5.62 -6.36 11.81
CA PRO A 60 -6.58 -5.26 11.86
C PRO A 60 -6.51 -4.33 10.64
N LEU A 61 -5.32 -4.19 10.05
CA LEU A 61 -5.11 -3.37 8.87
C LEU A 61 -4.34 -4.14 7.80
N VAL A 62 -4.88 -4.16 6.58
CA VAL A 62 -4.22 -4.64 5.37
C VAL A 62 -4.09 -3.48 4.40
N VAL A 63 -2.90 -3.28 3.82
CA VAL A 63 -2.68 -2.30 2.77
C VAL A 63 -2.29 -3.00 1.47
N VAL A 64 -3.01 -2.71 0.40
CA VAL A 64 -2.71 -3.22 -0.93
C VAL A 64 -1.86 -2.19 -1.66
N VAL A 65 -0.70 -2.60 -2.14
CA VAL A 65 0.35 -1.73 -2.67
C VAL A 65 0.95 -2.31 -3.96
N ASP A 66 1.80 -1.55 -4.64
CA ASP A 66 2.55 -2.05 -5.80
C ASP A 66 3.82 -2.79 -5.39
N ASP A 67 4.45 -2.39 -4.28
CA ASP A 67 5.70 -2.95 -3.74
C ASP A 67 5.60 -3.06 -2.21
N SER A 68 5.30 -4.27 -1.74
CA SER A 68 5.17 -4.55 -0.31
C SER A 68 6.51 -4.58 0.43
N ASP A 69 7.60 -4.95 -0.26
CA ASP A 69 8.94 -4.97 0.32
C ASP A 69 9.44 -3.56 0.61
N PHE A 70 9.27 -2.64 -0.35
CA PHE A 70 9.56 -1.22 -0.13
C PHE A 70 8.70 -0.65 1.00
N THR A 71 7.39 -0.93 0.97
CA THR A 71 6.42 -0.40 1.94
C THR A 71 6.73 -0.86 3.37
N ALA A 72 7.11 -2.13 3.55
CA ALA A 72 7.39 -2.71 4.86
C ALA A 72 8.79 -2.41 5.40
N ARG A 73 9.70 -1.84 4.60
CA ARG A 73 11.10 -1.65 4.98
C ARG A 73 11.28 -0.66 6.12
N THR A 74 10.49 0.41 6.15
CA THR A 74 10.53 1.43 7.22
C THR A 74 9.13 2.01 7.46
N LEU A 75 8.90 2.54 8.67
CA LEU A 75 7.67 3.28 8.97
C LEU A 75 7.48 4.48 8.03
N ASN A 76 8.56 5.17 7.66
CA ASN A 76 8.48 6.31 6.75
C ASN A 76 7.99 5.88 5.36
N ASN A 77 8.47 4.75 4.83
CA ASN A 77 8.00 4.21 3.56
C ASN A 77 6.52 3.84 3.63
N PHE A 78 6.11 3.16 4.70
CA PHE A 78 4.71 2.81 4.93
C PHE A 78 3.81 4.06 4.93
N LEU A 79 4.12 5.05 5.74
CA LEU A 79 3.36 6.29 5.82
C LEU A 79 3.34 7.03 4.48
N TRP A 80 4.50 7.11 3.82
CA TRP A 80 4.58 7.76 2.51
C TRP A 80 3.67 7.07 1.49
N VAL A 81 3.74 5.75 1.34
CA VAL A 81 2.91 4.99 0.40
C VAL A 81 1.43 5.18 0.71
N VAL A 82 1.01 4.95 1.95
CA VAL A 82 -0.40 5.02 2.34
C VAL A 82 -0.97 6.42 2.14
N PHE A 83 -0.29 7.45 2.62
CA PHE A 83 -0.84 8.81 2.58
C PHE A 83 -0.69 9.52 1.23
N THR A 84 0.15 9.03 0.33
CA THR A 84 0.30 9.63 -1.01
C THR A 84 -0.47 8.91 -2.10
N ARG A 85 -0.91 7.66 -1.85
CA ARG A 85 -1.53 6.80 -2.86
C ARG A 85 -2.95 6.36 -2.55
N SER A 86 -3.51 6.76 -1.41
CA SER A 86 -4.90 6.45 -1.08
C SER A 86 -5.74 7.72 -0.90
N ASP A 87 -6.97 7.67 -1.42
CA ASP A 87 -8.02 8.63 -1.13
C ASP A 87 -8.97 8.00 -0.09
N PRO A 88 -9.06 8.56 1.13
CA PRO A 88 -9.93 8.01 2.17
C PRO A 88 -11.41 7.92 1.77
N ALA A 89 -11.85 8.71 0.78
CA ALA A 89 -13.22 8.69 0.30
C ALA A 89 -13.52 7.53 -0.67
N ALA A 90 -12.48 6.98 -1.33
CA ALA A 90 -12.64 5.98 -2.39
C ALA A 90 -11.87 4.68 -2.14
N ASP A 91 -10.76 4.73 -1.41
CA ASP A 91 -9.79 3.65 -1.32
C ASP A 91 -9.82 2.89 0.02
N VAL A 92 -10.86 3.10 0.83
CA VAL A 92 -11.05 2.41 2.11
C VAL A 92 -12.12 1.35 1.97
N TYR A 93 -11.74 0.11 2.21
CA TYR A 93 -12.56 -1.09 2.14
C TYR A 93 -12.52 -1.84 3.47
N GLY A 94 -13.35 -2.86 3.62
CA GLY A 94 -13.35 -3.69 4.83
C GLY A 94 -13.88 -5.08 4.55
N VAL A 95 -13.25 -6.06 5.20
CA VAL A 95 -13.73 -7.44 5.21
C VAL A 95 -15.01 -7.50 6.05
N ASP A 96 -16.06 -8.13 5.51
CA ASP A 96 -17.40 -8.17 6.12
C ASP A 96 -17.88 -6.75 6.51
N SER A 97 -17.83 -5.84 5.52
CA SER A 97 -18.25 -4.45 5.71
C SER A 97 -19.77 -4.35 5.86
N PHE A 98 -20.22 -3.37 6.63
CA PHE A 98 -21.63 -3.09 6.85
C PHE A 98 -21.87 -1.58 6.94
N THR A 99 -23.12 -1.19 6.73
CA THR A 99 -23.60 0.17 7.03
C THR A 99 -24.79 0.06 7.96
N GLN A 100 -24.65 0.62 9.16
CA GLN A 100 -25.73 0.66 10.16
C GLN A 100 -25.95 2.10 10.62
N GLN A 101 -27.18 2.57 10.56
CA GLN A 101 -27.54 3.95 10.93
C GLN A 101 -26.67 5.02 10.25
N LYS A 102 -26.34 4.82 8.97
CA LYS A 102 -25.43 5.66 8.16
C LYS A 102 -23.94 5.63 8.60
N HIS A 103 -23.57 4.77 9.51
CA HIS A 103 -22.17 4.53 9.86
C HIS A 103 -21.65 3.30 9.13
N TRP A 104 -20.56 3.47 8.40
CA TRP A 104 -19.85 2.38 7.78
C TRP A 104 -18.88 1.72 8.79
N GLY A 105 -18.69 0.43 8.67
CA GLY A 105 -17.72 -0.34 9.46
C GLY A 105 -17.42 -1.69 8.82
N CYS A 106 -16.48 -2.43 9.38
CA CYS A 106 -16.18 -3.81 9.01
C CYS A 106 -15.96 -4.66 10.28
N ARG A 107 -16.21 -5.98 10.17
CA ARG A 107 -15.98 -6.93 11.28
C ARG A 107 -14.61 -7.58 11.17
N GLY A 108 -14.08 -7.73 9.96
CA GLY A 108 -12.72 -8.21 9.71
C GLY A 108 -11.73 -7.08 9.52
N SER A 109 -10.69 -7.34 8.73
CA SER A 109 -9.63 -6.37 8.43
C SER A 109 -10.16 -5.11 7.77
N LEU A 110 -9.66 -3.95 8.19
CA LEU A 110 -9.70 -2.73 7.38
C LEU A 110 -8.71 -2.89 6.23
N VAL A 111 -9.13 -2.54 5.01
CA VAL A 111 -8.31 -2.68 3.82
C VAL A 111 -8.17 -1.31 3.15
N ILE A 112 -6.94 -0.90 2.87
CA ILE A 112 -6.65 0.35 2.16
C ILE A 112 -5.99 0.02 0.83
N ASP A 113 -6.55 0.53 -0.27
CA ASP A 113 -5.92 0.48 -1.58
C ASP A 113 -4.94 1.64 -1.77
N ALA A 114 -3.65 1.35 -1.59
CA ALA A 114 -2.56 2.28 -1.80
C ALA A 114 -1.71 1.91 -3.04
N ARG A 115 -2.32 1.29 -4.05
CA ARG A 115 -1.70 1.08 -5.36
C ARG A 115 -1.62 2.40 -6.13
N ILE A 116 -0.66 2.49 -7.05
CA ILE A 116 -0.60 3.61 -8.01
C ILE A 116 -1.81 3.51 -8.95
N LYS A 117 -2.55 4.60 -9.06
CA LYS A 117 -3.72 4.70 -9.92
C LYS A 117 -3.43 5.63 -11.11
N PRO A 118 -4.11 5.45 -12.26
CA PRO A 118 -3.82 6.21 -13.49
C PRO A 118 -3.95 7.74 -13.35
N HIS A 119 -4.74 8.21 -12.37
CA HIS A 119 -4.91 9.65 -12.11
C HIS A 119 -3.85 10.22 -11.16
N HIS A 120 -2.99 9.37 -10.58
CA HIS A 120 -1.90 9.85 -9.73
C HIS A 120 -0.83 10.53 -10.58
N ALA A 121 -0.12 11.49 -9.99
CA ALA A 121 1.08 12.01 -10.60
C ALA A 121 2.09 10.87 -10.86
N PRO A 122 2.82 10.92 -11.98
CA PRO A 122 3.84 9.91 -12.25
C PRO A 122 4.86 9.88 -11.10
N PRO A 123 5.39 8.70 -10.76
CA PRO A 123 6.42 8.60 -9.73
C PRO A 123 7.62 9.45 -10.10
N LEU A 124 8.21 10.09 -9.09
CA LEU A 124 9.46 10.81 -9.27
C LEU A 124 10.54 9.81 -9.71
N SER A 125 11.12 10.05 -10.87
CA SER A 125 12.28 9.33 -11.35
C SER A 125 13.51 10.21 -11.19
N GLU A 126 14.58 9.65 -10.60
CA GLU A 126 15.86 10.33 -10.54
C GLU A 126 16.47 10.39 -11.92
N ASP A 127 16.86 11.60 -12.36
CA ASP A 127 17.69 11.77 -13.53
C ASP A 127 19.16 11.55 -13.12
N PRO A 128 19.84 10.51 -13.64
CA PRO A 128 21.23 10.20 -13.26
C PRO A 128 22.19 11.37 -13.49
N GLN A 129 21.96 12.22 -14.48
CA GLN A 129 22.79 13.40 -14.74
C GLN A 129 22.57 14.49 -13.68
N VAL A 130 21.32 14.67 -13.26
CA VAL A 130 21.00 15.61 -12.18
C VAL A 130 21.57 15.11 -10.86
N THR A 131 21.40 13.83 -10.55
CA THR A 131 21.96 13.19 -9.34
C THR A 131 23.48 13.40 -9.29
N GLN A 132 24.20 13.09 -10.37
CA GLN A 132 25.64 13.27 -10.45
C GLN A 132 26.06 14.75 -10.23
N ARG A 133 25.30 15.71 -10.75
CA ARG A 133 25.55 17.14 -10.54
C ARG A 133 25.32 17.54 -9.08
N VAL A 134 24.26 17.04 -8.45
CA VAL A 134 23.98 17.31 -7.03
C VAL A 134 25.06 16.72 -6.16
N ASP A 135 25.47 15.47 -6.42
CA ASP A 135 26.55 14.80 -5.71
C ASP A 135 27.87 15.57 -5.80
N ALA A 136 28.20 16.10 -6.98
CA ALA A 136 29.38 16.94 -7.17
C ALA A 136 29.33 18.25 -6.35
N LEU A 137 28.16 18.85 -6.22
CA LEU A 137 27.97 20.05 -5.38
C LEU A 137 28.07 19.73 -3.87
N ALA A 138 27.66 18.51 -3.49
CA ALA A 138 27.68 18.01 -2.10
C ALA A 138 29.05 17.43 -1.69
N ALA A 139 29.91 17.09 -2.64
CA ALA A 139 31.22 16.52 -2.39
C ALA A 139 32.13 17.43 -1.55
N ARG A 140 33.15 16.84 -0.92
CA ARG A 140 34.11 17.59 -0.10
C ARG A 140 34.75 18.76 -0.87
N GLY A 141 34.55 19.97 -0.37
CA GLY A 141 34.98 21.22 -1.04
C GLY A 141 33.95 21.80 -1.99
N GLY A 142 32.81 21.13 -2.20
CA GLY A 142 31.69 21.66 -2.95
C GLY A 142 30.90 22.73 -2.17
N PRO A 143 30.08 23.53 -2.83
CA PRO A 143 29.35 24.63 -2.20
C PRO A 143 28.31 24.16 -1.18
N LEU A 144 27.82 22.92 -1.27
CA LEU A 144 26.85 22.34 -0.34
C LEU A 144 27.49 21.49 0.75
N ALA A 145 28.79 21.20 0.69
CA ALA A 145 29.50 20.35 1.67
C ALA A 145 29.36 20.81 3.14
N LYS A 146 29.05 22.06 3.37
CA LYS A 146 28.88 22.64 4.72
C LYS A 146 27.50 22.37 5.34
N TYR A 147 26.58 21.84 4.56
CA TYR A 147 25.19 21.53 5.00
C TYR A 147 24.94 20.03 5.18
N LEU A 148 25.92 19.20 4.86
CA LEU A 148 25.92 17.74 5.01
C LEU A 148 26.92 17.33 6.09
#